data_c299214532f751fa2f1f6c34072250b5
#
_entry.id   c299214532f751fa2f1f6c34072250b5
#
_cell.length_a   1.000
_cell.length_b   1.000
_cell.length_c   1.000
_cell.angle_alpha   90.00
_cell.angle_beta   90.00
_cell.angle_gamma   90.00
#
_symmetry.space_group_name_H-M   'P 1'
#
loop_
_entity.id
_entity.type
_entity.pdbx_description
1 polymer ?
#
loop_
_entity_poly.entity_id
_entity_poly.type
_entity_poly.pdbx_seq_one_letter_code
_entity_poly.pdbx_strand_id
1 'polypeptide(L)'
;MRQITFTLFLIFSCSLWAQSNPLKLTMKEAEELFRTHNLLLVAEYYNVDMAQAQVVQAKLFDNPVITLEQNIYNRLNGKYFDLGKEGESGVQIEQAINLAGQRNKRIRLEKINHQSALLQFEEVARTLNSELKETCVEMYFLTKSVQIYDKEITSLEELLLFYKNMAKKGNISLLELSRMQALLLSLKKEKNDAVNELVSKRGNLKMLLNLPVTQEIEILLDETMLSRLDLSSLSLANLDSLLPSRPDQRLAFSILEASKANLKLQRSLSAPEFAIQGIYDRAGNFINNYFAVGLSFSVPIFNRNQGNIKSAKLEIEKSLKEKEYTENRANSELYVAYSRLEKAMELYQSADDDLEKNFNRLLEGVNENFRKRNISMLEFVDYYESYKETSLQLYETRKDVFLAMENLNTVVGRNIFNY
;
A
#
# COMPACT_ATOMS: atom_id res chain seq x y z
N MET A 1 11.32 33.26 65.45
CA MET A 1 12.37 32.41 64.98
C MET A 1 11.73 31.07 64.50
N ARG A 2 11.57 30.89 63.23
CA ARG A 2 10.98 29.68 62.66
C ARG A 2 11.92 29.23 61.50
N GLN A 3 12.72 28.20 61.77
CA GLN A 3 13.65 27.62 60.79
C GLN A 3 12.85 26.85 59.75
N ILE A 4 13.04 27.24 58.48
CA ILE A 4 12.53 26.52 57.32
C ILE A 4 13.69 25.66 56.80
N THR A 5 13.60 24.37 57.05
CA THR A 5 14.50 23.37 56.46
C THR A 5 14.08 23.10 55.03
N PHE A 6 14.93 23.48 54.07
CA PHE A 6 14.77 23.23 52.63
C PHE A 6 15.32 21.84 52.32
N THR A 7 14.45 20.88 52.15
CA THR A 7 14.84 19.51 51.75
C THR A 7 14.95 19.45 50.21
N LEU A 8 16.17 19.43 49.74
CA LEU A 8 16.51 19.28 48.29
C LEU A 8 16.22 17.82 47.89
N PHE A 9 15.12 17.59 47.15
CA PHE A 9 14.80 16.28 46.57
C PHE A 9 15.55 16.15 45.26
N LEU A 10 16.69 15.44 45.29
CA LEU A 10 17.48 15.07 44.12
C LEU A 10 16.73 13.95 43.36
N ILE A 11 15.96 14.34 42.35
CA ILE A 11 15.36 13.36 41.42
C ILE A 11 16.47 12.86 40.53
N PHE A 12 16.99 11.69 40.87
CA PHE A 12 17.90 10.90 40.03
C PHE A 12 17.04 10.29 38.90
N SER A 13 16.96 11.00 37.76
CA SER A 13 16.38 10.44 36.56
C SER A 13 17.32 9.36 36.05
N CYS A 14 17.14 8.13 36.50
CA CYS A 14 17.64 6.95 35.85
C CYS A 14 16.97 6.88 34.45
N SER A 15 17.67 7.36 33.45
CA SER A 15 17.41 6.99 32.06
C SER A 15 17.69 5.48 31.97
N LEU A 16 16.67 4.67 32.20
CA LEU A 16 16.64 3.29 31.81
C LEU A 16 16.78 3.29 30.26
N TRP A 17 17.99 3.13 29.79
CA TRP A 17 18.20 2.60 28.46
C TRP A 17 17.63 1.17 28.51
N ALA A 18 16.36 1.06 28.28
CA ALA A 18 15.75 -0.20 27.97
C ALA A 18 16.41 -0.66 26.65
N GLN A 19 17.37 -1.57 26.75
CA GLN A 19 17.73 -2.41 25.61
C GLN A 19 16.43 -3.16 25.28
N SER A 20 15.64 -2.60 24.37
CA SER A 20 14.47 -3.29 23.88
C SER A 20 14.98 -4.52 23.14
N ASN A 21 14.67 -5.70 23.65
CA ASN A 21 14.92 -6.92 22.90
C ASN A 21 14.32 -6.74 21.50
N PRO A 22 15.02 -7.17 20.45
CA PRO A 22 14.50 -7.07 19.10
C PRO A 22 13.13 -7.76 19.03
N LEU A 23 12.17 -7.08 18.42
CA LEU A 23 10.86 -7.65 18.14
C LEU A 23 11.05 -8.72 17.05
N LYS A 24 10.89 -9.99 17.44
CA LYS A 24 10.98 -11.10 16.50
C LYS A 24 9.62 -11.31 15.86
N LEU A 25 9.59 -11.30 14.54
CA LEU A 25 8.37 -11.43 13.76
C LEU A 25 8.52 -12.54 12.73
N THR A 26 7.58 -13.46 12.74
CA THR A 26 7.30 -14.32 11.59
C THR A 26 6.55 -13.53 10.50
N MET A 27 6.51 -14.05 9.28
CA MET A 27 5.75 -13.43 8.18
C MET A 27 4.28 -13.21 8.57
N LYS A 28 3.66 -14.19 9.21
CA LYS A 28 2.26 -14.11 9.65
C LYS A 28 2.03 -13.01 10.70
N GLU A 29 2.91 -12.91 11.70
CA GLU A 29 2.82 -11.85 12.72
C GLU A 29 3.02 -10.46 12.12
N ALA A 30 3.93 -10.33 11.16
CA ALA A 30 4.13 -9.08 10.41
C ALA A 30 2.86 -8.69 9.62
N GLU A 31 2.20 -9.64 8.95
CA GLU A 31 0.92 -9.40 8.26
C GLU A 31 -0.21 -8.98 9.22
N GLU A 32 -0.31 -9.59 10.41
CA GLU A 32 -1.33 -9.25 11.41
C GLU A 32 -1.10 -7.82 11.95
N LEU A 33 0.15 -7.47 12.27
CA LEU A 33 0.50 -6.10 12.67
C LEU A 33 0.20 -5.09 11.56
N PHE A 34 0.58 -5.40 10.33
CA PHE A 34 0.31 -4.56 9.18
C PHE A 34 -1.18 -4.27 9.01
N ARG A 35 -2.01 -5.30 9.03
CA ARG A 35 -3.47 -5.16 8.86
C ARG A 35 -4.13 -4.29 9.93
N THR A 36 -3.57 -4.29 11.15
CA THR A 36 -4.15 -3.58 12.28
C THR A 36 -3.59 -2.18 12.48
N HIS A 37 -2.36 -1.91 12.06
CA HIS A 37 -1.65 -0.68 12.40
C HIS A 37 -1.23 0.18 11.21
N ASN A 38 -1.29 -0.34 9.96
CA ASN A 38 -0.85 0.43 8.81
C ASN A 38 -1.74 1.65 8.56
N LEU A 39 -1.14 2.84 8.63
CA LEU A 39 -1.88 4.10 8.52
C LEU A 39 -2.45 4.36 7.13
N LEU A 40 -1.79 3.85 6.07
CA LEU A 40 -2.31 3.98 4.70
C LEU A 40 -3.56 3.13 4.50
N LEU A 41 -3.60 1.92 5.07
CA LEU A 41 -4.83 1.10 5.04
C LEU A 41 -5.97 1.75 5.80
N VAL A 42 -5.67 2.33 6.97
CA VAL A 42 -6.69 3.07 7.74
C VAL A 42 -7.20 4.26 6.94
N ALA A 43 -6.31 5.03 6.31
CA ALA A 43 -6.68 6.17 5.48
C ALA A 43 -7.52 5.74 4.27
N GLU A 44 -7.15 4.64 3.61
CA GLU A 44 -7.91 4.12 2.46
C GLU A 44 -9.29 3.60 2.87
N TYR A 45 -9.43 3.05 4.08
CA TYR A 45 -10.73 2.63 4.58
C TYR A 45 -11.71 3.80 4.77
N TYR A 46 -11.23 5.00 5.11
CA TYR A 46 -12.09 6.19 5.13
C TYR A 46 -12.68 6.54 3.75
N ASN A 47 -12.03 6.17 2.65
CA ASN A 47 -12.61 6.33 1.31
C ASN A 47 -13.85 5.45 1.14
N VAL A 48 -13.88 4.26 1.75
CA VAL A 48 -15.06 3.38 1.78
C VAL A 48 -16.19 4.03 2.59
N ASP A 49 -15.87 4.59 3.77
CA ASP A 49 -16.86 5.27 4.60
C ASP A 49 -17.41 6.54 3.93
N MET A 50 -16.55 7.30 3.25
CA MET A 50 -16.99 8.46 2.45
C MET A 50 -17.92 8.04 1.31
N ALA A 51 -17.61 6.96 0.60
CA ALA A 51 -18.50 6.44 -0.44
C ALA A 51 -19.84 5.94 0.14
N GLN A 52 -19.84 5.33 1.32
CA GLN A 52 -21.06 4.95 2.03
C GLN A 52 -21.89 6.19 2.41
N ALA A 53 -21.26 7.27 2.85
CA ALA A 53 -21.94 8.53 3.14
C ALA A 53 -22.64 9.11 1.88
N GLN A 54 -22.02 8.98 0.69
CA GLN A 54 -22.68 9.37 -0.58
C GLN A 54 -23.92 8.52 -0.87
N VAL A 55 -23.93 7.24 -0.50
CA VAL A 55 -25.15 6.41 -0.60
C VAL A 55 -26.26 6.96 0.31
N VAL A 56 -25.91 7.42 1.52
CA VAL A 56 -26.86 8.06 2.42
C VAL A 56 -27.39 9.36 1.81
N GLN A 57 -26.49 10.23 1.32
CA GLN A 57 -26.86 11.50 0.68
C GLN A 57 -27.77 11.29 -0.53
N ALA A 58 -27.50 10.28 -1.37
CA ALA A 58 -28.32 9.97 -2.54
C ALA A 58 -29.75 9.51 -2.19
N LYS A 59 -29.96 9.06 -0.96
CA LYS A 59 -31.31 8.65 -0.46
C LYS A 59 -32.17 9.82 0.03
N LEU A 60 -31.56 10.98 0.25
CA LEU A 60 -32.32 12.13 0.74
C LEU A 60 -33.24 12.70 -0.36
N PHE A 61 -34.33 13.31 0.08
CA PHE A 61 -35.17 14.12 -0.79
C PHE A 61 -34.59 15.54 -0.83
N ASP A 62 -34.91 16.26 -1.92
CA ASP A 62 -34.59 17.67 -1.99
C ASP A 62 -35.39 18.44 -0.94
N ASN A 63 -34.76 19.44 -0.31
CA ASN A 63 -35.46 20.24 0.69
C ASN A 63 -36.53 21.13 0.06
N PRO A 64 -37.64 21.39 0.76
CA PRO A 64 -38.59 22.40 0.33
C PRO A 64 -37.96 23.79 0.37
N VAL A 65 -38.27 24.61 -0.62
CA VAL A 65 -37.89 26.02 -0.68
C VAL A 65 -39.06 26.86 -0.13
N ILE A 66 -38.77 27.68 0.87
CA ILE A 66 -39.72 28.63 1.43
C ILE A 66 -39.33 30.02 0.96
N THR A 67 -40.20 30.68 0.23
CA THR A 67 -40.04 32.07 -0.21
C THR A 67 -41.00 32.94 0.59
N LEU A 68 -40.45 34.00 1.19
CA LEU A 68 -41.18 35.01 1.91
C LEU A 68 -41.10 36.31 1.12
N GLU A 69 -42.25 36.90 0.81
CA GLU A 69 -42.35 38.17 0.09
C GLU A 69 -43.01 39.20 0.99
N GLN A 70 -42.48 40.40 1.00
CA GLN A 70 -43.04 41.56 1.71
C GLN A 70 -42.85 42.79 0.87
N ASN A 71 -43.95 43.55 0.65
CA ASN A 71 -43.81 44.81 -0.04
C ASN A 71 -43.02 45.82 0.81
N ILE A 72 -42.13 46.61 0.16
CA ILE A 72 -41.31 47.60 0.83
C ILE A 72 -42.13 48.84 1.14
N TYR A 73 -43.00 49.24 0.26
CA TYR A 73 -43.80 50.46 0.39
C TYR A 73 -45.22 50.23 -0.08
N ASN A 74 -46.17 50.46 0.84
CA ASN A 74 -47.58 50.36 0.53
C ASN A 74 -48.12 51.75 0.04
N ARG A 75 -48.42 51.82 -1.24
CA ARG A 75 -48.93 53.07 -1.84
C ARG A 75 -50.31 53.50 -1.36
N LEU A 76 -51.08 52.59 -0.80
CA LEU A 76 -52.48 52.87 -0.36
C LEU A 76 -52.51 53.67 0.96
N ASN A 77 -51.52 53.42 1.84
CA ASN A 77 -51.48 54.05 3.16
C ASN A 77 -50.14 54.74 3.47
N GLY A 78 -49.21 54.79 2.54
CA GLY A 78 -47.89 55.44 2.70
C GLY A 78 -46.90 54.80 3.65
N LYS A 79 -47.14 53.53 4.09
CA LYS A 79 -46.30 52.84 5.08
C LYS A 79 -45.19 51.99 4.40
N TYR A 80 -44.04 51.99 5.00
CA TYR A 80 -42.97 51.09 4.68
C TYR A 80 -43.13 49.81 5.47
N PHE A 81 -42.86 48.65 4.84
CA PHE A 81 -42.91 47.30 5.42
C PHE A 81 -44.26 47.08 6.19
N ASP A 82 -45.35 47.43 5.58
CA ASP A 82 -46.66 47.38 6.23
C ASP A 82 -47.11 45.93 6.51
N LEU A 83 -47.03 45.51 7.76
CA LEU A 83 -47.51 44.22 8.28
C LEU A 83 -49.00 44.29 8.70
N GLY A 84 -49.66 45.45 8.55
CA GLY A 84 -51.09 45.64 8.86
C GLY A 84 -52.04 44.91 7.89
N LYS A 85 -53.32 45.12 8.04
CA LYS A 85 -54.37 44.45 7.24
C LYS A 85 -54.29 44.81 5.75
N GLU A 86 -53.73 45.97 5.41
CA GLU A 86 -53.58 46.47 4.05
C GLU A 86 -52.17 46.20 3.47
N GLY A 87 -51.26 45.58 4.28
CA GLY A 87 -49.94 45.23 3.86
C GLY A 87 -49.94 43.93 3.05
N GLU A 88 -49.17 43.93 1.97
CA GLU A 88 -48.98 42.79 1.09
C GLU A 88 -47.84 41.90 1.62
N SER A 89 -48.16 40.64 1.97
CA SER A 89 -47.22 39.65 2.47
C SER A 89 -47.52 38.29 1.82
N GLY A 90 -46.54 37.69 1.20
CA GLY A 90 -46.65 36.38 0.55
C GLY A 90 -45.78 35.32 1.23
N VAL A 91 -46.28 34.11 1.25
CA VAL A 91 -45.52 32.91 1.62
C VAL A 91 -45.71 31.86 0.53
N GLN A 92 -44.62 31.36 -0.01
CA GLN A 92 -44.64 30.24 -0.97
C GLN A 92 -43.79 29.10 -0.41
N ILE A 93 -44.32 27.89 -0.50
CA ILE A 93 -43.58 26.66 -0.22
C ILE A 93 -43.55 25.86 -1.52
N GLU A 94 -42.32 25.53 -1.97
CA GLU A 94 -42.10 24.74 -3.18
C GLU A 94 -41.36 23.45 -2.85
N GLN A 95 -41.86 22.32 -3.36
CA GLN A 95 -41.23 21.02 -3.24
C GLN A 95 -40.93 20.44 -4.62
N ALA A 96 -39.63 20.26 -4.91
CA ALA A 96 -39.17 19.57 -6.12
C ALA A 96 -39.47 18.06 -6.04
N ILE A 97 -39.93 17.48 -7.14
CA ILE A 97 -40.28 16.06 -7.29
C ILE A 97 -39.40 15.47 -8.40
N ASN A 98 -38.52 14.57 -8.05
CA ASN A 98 -37.65 13.88 -8.98
C ASN A 98 -38.45 12.89 -9.86
N LEU A 99 -38.63 13.23 -11.14
CA LEU A 99 -39.27 12.36 -12.12
C LEU A 99 -38.33 11.31 -12.71
N ALA A 100 -38.86 10.43 -13.55
CA ALA A 100 -38.13 9.40 -14.30
C ALA A 100 -37.20 8.49 -13.43
N GLY A 101 -37.48 8.40 -12.13
CA GLY A 101 -36.71 7.59 -11.20
C GLY A 101 -35.28 8.07 -10.98
N GLN A 102 -35.00 9.35 -11.14
CA GLN A 102 -33.65 9.96 -10.99
C GLN A 102 -33.02 9.59 -9.66
N ARG A 103 -33.76 9.76 -8.54
CA ARG A 103 -33.28 9.41 -7.19
C ARG A 103 -32.85 7.94 -7.07
N ASN A 104 -33.68 7.00 -7.56
CA ASN A 104 -33.34 5.57 -7.51
C ASN A 104 -32.13 5.24 -8.37
N LYS A 105 -31.95 5.91 -9.51
CA LYS A 105 -30.75 5.73 -10.37
C LYS A 105 -29.51 6.31 -9.72
N ARG A 106 -29.61 7.46 -9.03
CA ARG A 106 -28.52 8.02 -8.22
C ARG A 106 -28.13 7.07 -7.08
N ILE A 107 -29.10 6.57 -6.31
CA ILE A 107 -28.85 5.58 -5.24
C ILE A 107 -28.14 4.34 -5.80
N ARG A 108 -28.56 3.85 -6.98
CA ARG A 108 -27.92 2.69 -7.60
C ARG A 108 -26.47 2.98 -8.00
N LEU A 109 -26.20 4.14 -8.59
CA LEU A 109 -24.86 4.56 -8.96
C LEU A 109 -23.97 4.62 -7.70
N GLU A 110 -24.41 5.32 -6.64
CA GLU A 110 -23.62 5.47 -5.43
C GLU A 110 -23.37 4.13 -4.70
N LYS A 111 -24.30 3.17 -4.77
CA LYS A 111 -24.06 1.82 -4.27
C LYS A 111 -22.96 1.09 -5.04
N ILE A 112 -22.88 1.28 -6.36
CA ILE A 112 -21.80 0.69 -7.18
C ILE A 112 -20.48 1.40 -6.87
N ASN A 113 -20.48 2.73 -6.71
CA ASN A 113 -19.30 3.50 -6.32
C ASN A 113 -18.76 3.06 -4.95
N HIS A 114 -19.64 2.80 -3.97
CA HIS A 114 -19.25 2.25 -2.68
C HIS A 114 -18.63 0.84 -2.83
N GLN A 115 -19.21 -0.02 -3.68
CA GLN A 115 -18.61 -1.33 -3.98
C GLN A 115 -17.25 -1.18 -4.66
N SER A 116 -17.09 -0.21 -5.56
CA SER A 116 -15.78 0.10 -6.18
C SER A 116 -14.76 0.58 -5.16
N ALA A 117 -15.15 1.39 -4.17
CA ALA A 117 -14.27 1.83 -3.10
C ALA A 117 -13.80 0.66 -2.21
N LEU A 118 -14.67 -0.32 -1.92
CA LEU A 118 -14.27 -1.55 -1.22
C LEU A 118 -13.24 -2.35 -2.02
N LEU A 119 -13.46 -2.51 -3.32
CA LEU A 119 -12.52 -3.24 -4.19
C LEU A 119 -11.19 -2.49 -4.34
N GLN A 120 -11.22 -1.16 -4.36
CA GLN A 120 -10.02 -0.33 -4.35
C GLN A 120 -9.23 -0.52 -3.05
N PHE A 121 -9.91 -0.55 -1.90
CA PHE A 121 -9.29 -0.86 -0.62
C PHE A 121 -8.65 -2.25 -0.61
N GLU A 122 -9.34 -3.28 -1.13
CA GLU A 122 -8.78 -4.63 -1.26
C GLU A 122 -7.52 -4.65 -2.14
N GLU A 123 -7.50 -3.86 -3.25
CA GLU A 123 -6.34 -3.76 -4.14
C GLU A 123 -5.16 -3.06 -3.50
N VAL A 124 -5.39 -1.95 -2.80
CA VAL A 124 -4.34 -1.25 -2.03
C VAL A 124 -3.78 -2.17 -0.94
N ALA A 125 -4.65 -2.88 -0.22
CA ALA A 125 -4.23 -3.84 0.80
C ALA A 125 -3.37 -4.97 0.21
N ARG A 126 -3.73 -5.49 -0.97
CA ARG A 126 -2.95 -6.52 -1.69
C ARG A 126 -1.57 -6.01 -2.06
N THR A 127 -1.48 -4.81 -2.62
CA THR A 127 -0.21 -4.21 -3.07
C THR A 127 0.71 -3.92 -1.89
N LEU A 128 0.20 -3.30 -0.82
CA LEU A 128 0.99 -2.99 0.38
C LEU A 128 1.41 -4.26 1.14
N ASN A 129 0.58 -5.32 1.13
CA ASN A 129 0.94 -6.59 1.72
C ASN A 129 2.08 -7.29 0.95
N SER A 130 2.11 -7.17 -0.38
CA SER A 130 3.24 -7.62 -1.21
C SER A 130 4.52 -6.89 -0.84
N GLU A 131 4.48 -5.56 -0.76
CA GLU A 131 5.61 -4.73 -0.35
C GLU A 131 6.13 -5.10 1.04
N LEU A 132 5.23 -5.37 2.00
CA LEU A 132 5.57 -5.85 3.33
C LEU A 132 6.37 -7.14 3.27
N LYS A 133 5.85 -8.16 2.57
CA LYS A 133 6.47 -9.48 2.49
C LYS A 133 7.80 -9.45 1.77
N GLU A 134 7.88 -8.75 0.64
CA GLU A 134 9.12 -8.52 -0.09
C GLU A 134 10.17 -7.86 0.81
N THR A 135 9.78 -6.80 1.55
CA THR A 135 10.67 -6.10 2.49
C THR A 135 11.15 -7.04 3.62
N CYS A 136 10.27 -7.90 4.15
CA CYS A 136 10.65 -8.89 5.17
C CYS A 136 11.66 -9.91 4.63
N VAL A 137 11.43 -10.46 3.43
CA VAL A 137 12.34 -11.41 2.79
C VAL A 137 13.70 -10.77 2.54
N GLU A 138 13.73 -9.59 1.93
CA GLU A 138 14.95 -8.85 1.65
C GLU A 138 15.74 -8.54 2.93
N MET A 139 15.07 -8.05 3.98
CA MET A 139 15.67 -7.74 5.26
C MET A 139 16.29 -8.99 5.93
N TYR A 140 15.63 -10.14 5.84
CA TYR A 140 16.13 -11.39 6.34
C TYR A 140 17.45 -11.79 5.64
N PHE A 141 17.47 -11.83 4.32
CA PHE A 141 18.66 -12.24 3.56
C PHE A 141 19.78 -11.20 3.62
N LEU A 142 19.49 -9.90 3.67
CA LEU A 142 20.50 -8.86 3.95
C LEU A 142 21.14 -9.06 5.32
N THR A 143 20.37 -9.44 6.33
CA THR A 143 20.92 -9.76 7.66
C THR A 143 21.89 -10.95 7.59
N LYS A 144 21.56 -11.98 6.81
CA LYS A 144 22.45 -13.12 6.55
C LYS A 144 23.76 -12.70 5.83
N SER A 145 23.63 -11.85 4.83
CA SER A 145 24.80 -11.30 4.09
C SER A 145 25.72 -10.49 5.01
N VAL A 146 25.16 -9.65 5.89
CA VAL A 146 25.95 -8.89 6.88
C VAL A 146 26.68 -9.84 7.83
N GLN A 147 26.06 -10.96 8.24
CA GLN A 147 26.72 -11.97 9.10
C GLN A 147 27.90 -12.66 8.40
N ILE A 148 27.83 -12.88 7.07
CA ILE A 148 28.98 -13.38 6.29
C ILE A 148 30.12 -12.38 6.36
N TYR A 149 29.87 -11.11 6.04
CA TYR A 149 30.89 -10.07 6.12
C TYR A 149 31.50 -9.95 7.51
N ASP A 150 30.69 -10.04 8.58
CA ASP A 150 31.19 -10.00 9.96
C ASP A 150 32.17 -11.14 10.25
N LYS A 151 31.79 -12.36 9.85
CA LYS A 151 32.63 -13.56 10.03
C LYS A 151 33.97 -13.42 9.27
N GLU A 152 33.91 -12.95 8.04
CA GLU A 152 35.09 -12.77 7.20
C GLU A 152 36.01 -11.65 7.72
N ILE A 153 35.47 -10.50 8.06
CA ILE A 153 36.22 -9.37 8.61
C ILE A 153 36.93 -9.78 9.89
N THR A 154 36.22 -10.48 10.80
CA THR A 154 36.82 -10.97 12.06
C THR A 154 38.00 -11.90 11.78
N SER A 155 37.80 -12.88 10.89
CA SER A 155 38.87 -13.83 10.51
C SER A 155 40.06 -13.12 9.87
N LEU A 156 39.82 -12.17 8.97
CA LEU A 156 40.92 -11.43 8.30
C LEU A 156 41.64 -10.46 9.24
N GLU A 157 40.95 -9.87 10.22
CA GLU A 157 41.55 -9.01 11.25
C GLU A 157 42.52 -9.81 12.15
N GLU A 158 42.16 -11.03 12.54
CA GLU A 158 43.03 -11.92 13.28
C GLU A 158 44.29 -12.28 12.48
N LEU A 159 44.13 -12.65 11.20
CA LEU A 159 45.26 -12.93 10.31
C LEU A 159 46.16 -11.71 10.10
N LEU A 160 45.57 -10.53 9.90
CA LEU A 160 46.33 -9.28 9.72
C LEU A 160 47.16 -8.93 10.95
N LEU A 161 46.64 -9.18 12.17
CA LEU A 161 47.39 -8.97 13.39
C LEU A 161 48.63 -9.90 13.45
N PHE A 162 48.47 -11.17 13.09
CA PHE A 162 49.57 -12.14 12.98
C PHE A 162 50.62 -11.68 11.96
N TYR A 163 50.20 -11.28 10.76
CA TYR A 163 51.08 -10.86 9.67
C TYR A 163 51.79 -9.54 9.97
N LYS A 164 51.14 -8.58 10.65
CA LYS A 164 51.83 -7.36 11.13
C LYS A 164 53.03 -7.68 12.06
N ASN A 165 52.85 -8.66 12.93
CA ASN A 165 53.94 -9.10 13.83
C ASN A 165 55.07 -9.79 13.06
N MET A 166 54.77 -10.56 12.02
CA MET A 166 55.77 -11.21 11.17
C MET A 166 56.49 -10.20 10.26
N ALA A 167 55.80 -9.18 9.76
CA ALA A 167 56.43 -8.11 8.98
C ALA A 167 57.47 -7.30 9.80
N LYS A 168 57.14 -7.01 11.07
CA LYS A 168 58.10 -6.36 11.99
C LYS A 168 59.38 -7.17 12.20
N LYS A 169 59.32 -8.49 12.06
CA LYS A 169 60.47 -9.41 12.14
C LYS A 169 61.17 -9.60 10.79
N GLY A 170 60.75 -8.91 9.75
CA GLY A 170 61.31 -9.05 8.40
C GLY A 170 60.91 -10.32 7.65
N ASN A 171 59.95 -11.09 8.18
CA ASN A 171 59.58 -12.39 7.63
C ASN A 171 58.49 -12.32 6.55
N ILE A 172 57.91 -11.16 6.29
CA ILE A 172 56.83 -10.92 5.31
C ILE A 172 57.10 -9.62 4.58
N SER A 173 56.79 -9.58 3.29
CA SER A 173 56.96 -8.39 2.47
C SER A 173 55.88 -7.31 2.81
N LEU A 174 56.26 -6.05 2.67
CA LEU A 174 55.33 -4.92 2.81
C LEU A 174 54.18 -5.02 1.80
N LEU A 175 54.47 -5.59 0.61
CA LEU A 175 53.47 -5.81 -0.43
C LEU A 175 52.34 -6.77 0.02
N GLU A 176 52.67 -7.88 0.65
CA GLU A 176 51.70 -8.85 1.18
C GLU A 176 50.84 -8.22 2.28
N LEU A 177 51.46 -7.50 3.21
CA LEU A 177 50.74 -6.78 4.25
C LEU A 177 49.78 -5.75 3.68
N SER A 178 50.19 -4.98 2.67
CA SER A 178 49.37 -3.98 2.01
C SER A 178 48.16 -4.59 1.27
N ARG A 179 48.34 -5.76 0.63
CA ARG A 179 47.26 -6.50 0.00
C ARG A 179 46.20 -6.97 1.01
N MET A 180 46.60 -7.50 2.15
CA MET A 180 45.65 -7.88 3.22
C MET A 180 44.90 -6.67 3.76
N GLN A 181 45.57 -5.53 3.94
CA GLN A 181 44.93 -4.30 4.38
C GLN A 181 43.90 -3.79 3.34
N ALA A 182 44.23 -3.89 2.05
CA ALA A 182 43.35 -3.53 0.96
C ALA A 182 42.09 -4.44 0.93
N LEU A 183 42.28 -5.77 1.06
CA LEU A 183 41.17 -6.73 1.14
C LEU A 183 40.25 -6.43 2.33
N LEU A 184 40.83 -6.18 3.51
CA LEU A 184 40.04 -5.84 4.70
C LEU A 184 39.25 -4.54 4.50
N LEU A 185 39.82 -3.53 3.85
CA LEU A 185 39.15 -2.28 3.55
C LEU A 185 37.98 -2.49 2.58
N SER A 186 38.17 -3.32 1.53
CA SER A 186 37.12 -3.71 0.58
C SER A 186 35.96 -4.38 1.30
N LEU A 187 36.23 -5.41 2.12
CA LEU A 187 35.19 -6.11 2.89
C LEU A 187 34.42 -5.19 3.84
N LYS A 188 35.12 -4.28 4.53
CA LYS A 188 34.47 -3.28 5.39
C LYS A 188 33.58 -2.33 4.59
N LYS A 189 33.98 -1.95 3.39
CA LYS A 189 33.18 -1.11 2.49
C LYS A 189 31.93 -1.86 2.03
N GLU A 190 32.07 -3.08 1.55
CA GLU A 190 30.94 -3.91 1.10
C GLU A 190 29.96 -4.18 2.25
N LYS A 191 30.47 -4.51 3.45
CA LYS A 191 29.63 -4.62 4.65
C LYS A 191 28.85 -3.34 4.93
N ASN A 192 29.54 -2.18 4.87
CA ASN A 192 28.87 -0.90 5.13
C ASN A 192 27.76 -0.63 4.13
N ASP A 193 27.94 -0.98 2.86
CA ASP A 193 26.91 -0.84 1.83
C ASP A 193 25.72 -1.76 2.13
N ALA A 194 25.94 -3.03 2.49
CA ALA A 194 24.90 -3.97 2.90
C ALA A 194 24.15 -3.51 4.18
N VAL A 195 24.87 -2.94 5.15
CA VAL A 195 24.26 -2.38 6.37
C VAL A 195 23.40 -1.16 6.04
N ASN A 196 23.82 -0.28 5.14
CA ASN A 196 23.05 0.88 4.73
C ASN A 196 21.74 0.44 4.03
N GLU A 197 21.80 -0.59 3.19
CA GLU A 197 20.61 -1.17 2.57
C GLU A 197 19.69 -1.79 3.63
N LEU A 198 20.22 -2.56 4.57
CA LEU A 198 19.46 -3.13 5.69
C LEU A 198 18.78 -2.05 6.53
N VAL A 199 19.45 -0.92 6.81
CA VAL A 199 18.85 0.22 7.51
C VAL A 199 17.68 0.81 6.72
N SER A 200 17.81 0.93 5.39
CA SER A 200 16.73 1.41 4.52
C SER A 200 15.52 0.46 4.54
N LYS A 201 15.74 -0.85 4.38
CA LYS A 201 14.66 -1.85 4.43
C LYS A 201 13.99 -1.90 5.80
N ARG A 202 14.77 -1.78 6.89
CA ARG A 202 14.24 -1.69 8.26
C ARG A 202 13.39 -0.43 8.46
N GLY A 203 13.79 0.70 7.89
CA GLY A 203 13.00 1.93 7.89
C GLY A 203 11.65 1.75 7.20
N ASN A 204 11.63 1.15 6.01
CA ASN A 204 10.42 0.82 5.28
C ASN A 204 9.50 -0.11 6.07
N LEU A 205 10.06 -1.17 6.65
CA LEU A 205 9.27 -2.12 7.45
C LEU A 205 8.62 -1.44 8.66
N LYS A 206 9.37 -0.57 9.37
CA LYS A 206 8.82 0.20 10.51
C LYS A 206 7.67 1.12 10.07
N MET A 207 7.79 1.75 8.91
CA MET A 207 6.75 2.59 8.33
C MET A 207 5.50 1.75 8.00
N LEU A 208 5.66 0.61 7.33
CA LEU A 208 4.56 -0.29 6.98
C LEU A 208 3.83 -0.83 8.21
N LEU A 209 4.57 -1.14 9.28
CA LEU A 209 4.02 -1.68 10.53
C LEU A 209 3.63 -0.60 11.56
N ASN A 210 3.85 0.70 11.24
CA ASN A 210 3.65 1.83 12.15
C ASN A 210 4.36 1.64 13.50
N LEU A 211 5.63 1.19 13.45
CA LEU A 211 6.44 0.96 14.64
C LEU A 211 7.37 2.15 14.93
N PRO A 212 7.72 2.39 16.21
CA PRO A 212 8.69 3.41 16.58
C PRO A 212 10.05 3.19 15.90
N VAL A 213 10.72 4.28 15.51
CA VAL A 213 12.03 4.23 14.85
C VAL A 213 13.13 3.57 15.71
N THR A 214 12.96 3.59 17.03
CA THR A 214 13.88 3.00 18.01
C THR A 214 13.68 1.50 18.20
N GLN A 215 12.54 0.91 17.73
CA GLN A 215 12.26 -0.51 17.87
C GLN A 215 13.17 -1.31 16.96
N GLU A 216 13.97 -2.22 17.51
CA GLU A 216 14.71 -3.22 16.72
C GLU A 216 13.77 -4.34 16.28
N ILE A 217 13.94 -4.80 15.02
CA ILE A 217 13.11 -5.85 14.41
C ILE A 217 14.03 -6.93 13.86
N GLU A 218 13.67 -8.19 14.13
CA GLU A 218 14.30 -9.38 13.57
C GLU A 218 13.22 -10.21 12.87
N ILE A 219 13.39 -10.50 11.59
CA ILE A 219 12.48 -11.34 10.81
C ILE A 219 12.90 -12.81 10.94
N LEU A 220 11.93 -13.66 11.20
CA LEU A 220 12.09 -15.11 11.24
C LEU A 220 11.48 -15.71 9.96
N LEU A 221 12.29 -16.41 9.18
CA LEU A 221 11.89 -17.07 7.94
C LEU A 221 12.31 -18.54 7.98
N ASP A 222 11.40 -19.44 7.62
CA ASP A 222 11.70 -20.87 7.52
C ASP A 222 12.24 -21.22 6.13
N GLU A 223 13.57 -21.28 5.99
CA GLU A 223 14.22 -21.66 4.73
C GLU A 223 13.98 -23.13 4.36
N THR A 224 13.63 -24.01 5.35
CA THR A 224 13.51 -25.45 5.08
C THR A 224 12.34 -25.79 4.15
N MET A 225 11.39 -24.87 3.97
CA MET A 225 10.30 -25.05 3.02
C MET A 225 10.77 -25.11 1.57
N LEU A 226 11.90 -24.46 1.22
CA LEU A 226 12.40 -24.47 -0.16
C LEU A 226 12.74 -25.88 -0.63
N SER A 227 13.30 -26.73 0.24
CA SER A 227 13.60 -28.12 -0.08
C SER A 227 12.39 -29.02 -0.25
N ARG A 228 11.20 -28.57 0.23
CA ARG A 228 9.91 -29.27 0.13
C ARG A 228 9.03 -28.73 -0.99
N LEU A 229 9.46 -27.66 -1.64
CA LEU A 229 8.68 -26.98 -2.66
C LEU A 229 8.64 -27.82 -3.93
N ASP A 230 7.44 -28.29 -4.30
CA ASP A 230 7.18 -29.01 -5.55
C ASP A 230 6.29 -28.18 -6.48
N LEU A 231 6.89 -27.70 -7.58
CA LEU A 231 6.18 -26.93 -8.59
C LEU A 231 5.41 -27.82 -9.60
N SER A 232 5.59 -29.14 -9.58
CA SER A 232 4.94 -30.04 -10.54
C SER A 232 3.41 -30.03 -10.42
N SER A 233 2.88 -29.68 -9.22
CA SER A 233 1.45 -29.56 -8.97
C SER A 233 0.86 -28.22 -9.43
N LEU A 234 1.71 -27.22 -9.76
CA LEU A 234 1.28 -25.90 -10.20
C LEU A 234 1.10 -25.88 -11.71
N SER A 235 -0.14 -25.78 -12.16
CA SER A 235 -0.48 -25.60 -13.58
C SER A 235 -0.81 -24.16 -13.86
N LEU A 236 -0.20 -23.57 -14.90
CA LEU A 236 -0.51 -22.22 -15.36
C LEU A 236 -2.02 -22.03 -15.64
N ALA A 237 -2.68 -23.06 -16.19
CA ALA A 237 -4.13 -23.04 -16.45
C ALA A 237 -4.96 -22.95 -15.16
N ASN A 238 -4.52 -23.61 -14.07
CA ASN A 238 -5.20 -23.52 -12.77
C ASN A 238 -5.03 -22.13 -12.17
N LEU A 239 -3.85 -21.54 -12.29
CA LEU A 239 -3.55 -20.19 -11.80
C LEU A 239 -4.32 -19.12 -12.59
N ASP A 240 -4.42 -19.26 -13.91
CA ASP A 240 -5.20 -18.38 -14.79
C ASP A 240 -6.67 -18.30 -14.35
N SER A 241 -7.26 -19.43 -13.98
CA SER A 241 -8.64 -19.50 -13.49
C SER A 241 -8.91 -18.67 -12.23
N LEU A 242 -7.88 -18.28 -11.47
CA LEU A 242 -7.99 -17.48 -10.26
C LEU A 242 -7.96 -15.96 -10.55
N LEU A 243 -7.40 -15.52 -11.67
CA LEU A 243 -7.23 -14.11 -12.01
C LEU A 243 -8.52 -13.28 -11.96
N PRO A 244 -9.69 -13.78 -12.43
CA PRO A 244 -10.94 -13.01 -12.33
C PRO A 244 -11.35 -12.66 -10.89
N SER A 245 -10.82 -13.36 -9.88
CA SER A 245 -11.09 -13.09 -8.47
C SER A 245 -10.24 -11.95 -7.86
N ARG A 246 -9.21 -11.50 -8.57
CA ARG A 246 -8.33 -10.38 -8.14
C ARG A 246 -9.14 -9.10 -7.90
N PRO A 247 -8.79 -8.33 -6.87
CA PRO A 247 -9.47 -7.07 -6.57
C PRO A 247 -9.46 -6.08 -7.75
N ASP A 248 -8.34 -5.93 -8.46
CA ASP A 248 -8.22 -5.03 -9.62
C ASP A 248 -9.12 -5.44 -10.79
N GLN A 249 -9.29 -6.75 -11.04
CA GLN A 249 -10.19 -7.27 -12.06
C GLN A 249 -11.66 -6.97 -11.72
N ARG A 250 -12.03 -7.24 -10.47
CA ARG A 250 -13.36 -6.96 -9.93
C ARG A 250 -13.65 -5.46 -9.90
N LEU A 251 -12.63 -4.64 -9.61
CA LEU A 251 -12.72 -3.17 -9.62
C LEU A 251 -12.98 -2.66 -11.04
N ALA A 252 -12.22 -3.11 -12.04
CA ALA A 252 -12.41 -2.73 -13.44
C ALA A 252 -13.82 -3.08 -13.93
N PHE A 253 -14.34 -4.26 -13.54
CA PHE A 253 -15.73 -4.63 -13.81
C PHE A 253 -16.72 -3.70 -13.10
N SER A 254 -16.50 -3.37 -11.83
CA SER A 254 -17.37 -2.49 -11.05
C SER A 254 -17.41 -1.07 -11.63
N ILE A 255 -16.26 -0.54 -12.10
CA ILE A 255 -16.19 0.77 -12.78
C ILE A 255 -17.02 0.76 -14.07
N LEU A 256 -16.95 -0.31 -14.87
CA LEU A 256 -17.78 -0.45 -16.07
C LEU A 256 -19.26 -0.44 -15.71
N GLU A 257 -19.67 -1.14 -14.66
CA GLU A 257 -21.08 -1.13 -14.19
C GLU A 257 -21.50 0.25 -13.65
N ALA A 258 -20.60 1.00 -12.98
CA ALA A 258 -20.84 2.37 -12.57
C ALA A 258 -21.06 3.30 -13.78
N SER A 259 -20.25 3.18 -14.83
CA SER A 259 -20.39 3.94 -16.08
C SER A 259 -21.72 3.65 -16.77
N LYS A 260 -22.17 2.39 -16.80
CA LYS A 260 -23.50 2.00 -17.31
C LYS A 260 -24.64 2.57 -16.46
N ALA A 261 -24.48 2.57 -15.13
CA ALA A 261 -25.45 3.15 -14.20
C ALA A 261 -25.51 4.68 -14.35
N ASN A 262 -24.36 5.34 -14.52
CA ASN A 262 -24.28 6.77 -14.80
C ASN A 262 -25.02 7.14 -16.10
N LEU A 263 -24.82 6.41 -17.19
CA LEU A 263 -25.59 6.67 -18.43
C LEU A 263 -27.09 6.60 -18.21
N LYS A 264 -27.58 5.64 -17.40
CA LYS A 264 -29.01 5.56 -17.05
C LYS A 264 -29.47 6.76 -16.23
N LEU A 265 -28.62 7.26 -15.32
CA LEU A 265 -28.88 8.49 -14.56
C LEU A 265 -28.92 9.70 -15.50
N GLN A 266 -27.89 9.90 -16.35
CA GLN A 266 -27.84 11.04 -17.28
C GLN A 266 -29.04 11.08 -18.24
N ARG A 267 -29.49 9.92 -18.70
CA ARG A 267 -30.75 9.84 -19.49
C ARG A 267 -31.98 10.24 -18.68
N SER A 268 -32.02 9.97 -17.37
CA SER A 268 -33.18 10.38 -16.56
C SER A 268 -33.19 11.87 -16.24
N LEU A 269 -31.99 12.50 -16.18
CA LEU A 269 -31.84 13.94 -15.99
C LEU A 269 -32.30 14.77 -17.21
N SER A 270 -32.60 14.13 -18.34
CA SER A 270 -33.25 14.79 -19.48
C SER A 270 -34.77 14.92 -19.34
N ALA A 271 -35.37 14.31 -18.32
CA ALA A 271 -36.78 14.51 -18.01
C ALA A 271 -37.02 15.91 -17.44
N PRO A 272 -38.25 16.50 -17.67
CA PRO A 272 -38.59 17.77 -17.04
C PRO A 272 -38.41 17.75 -15.52
N GLU A 273 -37.92 18.84 -14.95
CA GLU A 273 -38.02 19.08 -13.51
C GLU A 273 -39.46 19.46 -13.16
N PHE A 274 -39.96 18.93 -12.08
CA PHE A 274 -41.31 19.13 -11.63
C PHE A 274 -41.32 19.57 -10.17
N ALA A 275 -42.14 20.61 -9.86
CA ALA A 275 -42.33 21.04 -8.49
C ALA A 275 -43.81 21.33 -8.20
N ILE A 276 -44.22 21.07 -6.97
CA ILE A 276 -45.52 21.45 -6.42
C ILE A 276 -45.29 22.66 -5.53
N GLN A 277 -46.13 23.68 -5.69
CA GLN A 277 -46.10 24.93 -4.94
C GLN A 277 -47.38 25.14 -4.17
N GLY A 278 -47.25 25.56 -2.92
CA GLY A 278 -48.36 26.11 -2.11
C GLY A 278 -48.10 27.60 -1.92
N ILE A 279 -49.06 28.45 -2.25
CA ILE A 279 -48.92 29.90 -2.22
C ILE A 279 -50.00 30.46 -1.29
N TYR A 280 -49.58 31.31 -0.38
CA TYR A 280 -50.44 32.18 0.39
C TYR A 280 -50.06 33.64 0.13
N ASP A 281 -51.08 34.46 -0.24
CA ASP A 281 -50.89 35.91 -0.45
C ASP A 281 -51.99 36.63 0.33
N ARG A 282 -51.59 37.53 1.20
CA ARG A 282 -52.46 38.22 2.12
C ARG A 282 -53.31 39.32 1.44
N ALA A 283 -52.68 40.13 0.59
CA ALA A 283 -53.33 41.31 -0.01
C ALA A 283 -52.75 41.72 -1.36
N GLY A 284 -52.00 40.83 -2.07
CA GLY A 284 -51.32 41.14 -3.34
C GLY A 284 -52.25 41.12 -4.55
N ASN A 285 -53.46 40.58 -4.41
CA ASN A 285 -54.49 40.49 -5.47
C ASN A 285 -55.84 41.05 -5.00
N PHE A 286 -56.79 41.10 -5.88
CA PHE A 286 -58.15 41.57 -5.57
C PHE A 286 -58.87 40.73 -4.47
N ILE A 287 -58.32 39.60 -4.05
CA ILE A 287 -58.87 38.71 -3.05
C ILE A 287 -57.92 38.69 -1.84
N ASN A 288 -58.44 39.12 -0.67
CA ASN A 288 -57.71 39.02 0.59
C ASN A 288 -57.61 37.55 1.02
N ASN A 289 -56.42 37.18 1.58
CA ASN A 289 -56.09 35.82 2.03
C ASN A 289 -56.25 34.79 0.89
N TYR A 290 -55.59 35.05 -0.22
CA TYR A 290 -55.55 34.16 -1.35
C TYR A 290 -54.72 32.92 -1.10
N PHE A 291 -55.27 31.73 -1.32
CA PHE A 291 -54.55 30.46 -1.26
C PHE A 291 -54.58 29.81 -2.64
N ALA A 292 -53.44 29.35 -3.10
CA ALA A 292 -53.34 28.63 -4.36
C ALA A 292 -52.39 27.43 -4.26
N VAL A 293 -52.62 26.46 -5.13
CA VAL A 293 -51.67 25.37 -5.41
C VAL A 293 -51.22 25.54 -6.85
N GLY A 294 -49.90 25.58 -7.03
CA GLY A 294 -49.24 25.70 -8.33
C GLY A 294 -48.45 24.43 -8.69
N LEU A 295 -48.30 24.22 -9.99
CA LEU A 295 -47.41 23.21 -10.54
C LEU A 295 -46.42 23.94 -11.43
N SER A 296 -45.15 23.69 -11.18
CA SER A 296 -44.04 24.21 -11.98
C SER A 296 -43.33 23.06 -12.68
N PHE A 297 -43.02 23.21 -13.96
CA PHE A 297 -42.21 22.25 -14.69
C PHE A 297 -41.36 22.95 -15.75
N SER A 298 -40.09 22.52 -15.82
CA SER A 298 -39.15 22.98 -16.86
C SER A 298 -39.29 22.13 -18.13
N VAL A 299 -39.46 22.76 -19.29
CA VAL A 299 -39.58 22.03 -20.56
C VAL A 299 -38.18 21.99 -21.22
N PRO A 300 -37.53 20.82 -21.36
CA PRO A 300 -36.16 20.71 -21.90
C PRO A 300 -36.17 20.85 -23.43
N ILE A 301 -36.26 22.09 -23.93
CA ILE A 301 -36.25 22.38 -25.37
C ILE A 301 -34.80 22.45 -25.88
N PHE A 302 -33.95 23.22 -25.24
CA PHE A 302 -32.57 23.47 -25.65
C PHE A 302 -31.57 22.54 -24.94
N ASN A 303 -31.69 22.42 -23.64
CA ASN A 303 -30.86 21.53 -22.82
C ASN A 303 -31.63 20.26 -22.49
N ARG A 304 -31.31 19.17 -23.19
CA ARG A 304 -31.83 17.82 -23.00
C ARG A 304 -30.79 16.89 -22.38
N ASN A 305 -29.83 17.46 -21.69
CA ASN A 305 -28.69 16.73 -21.12
C ASN A 305 -27.85 15.94 -22.19
N GLN A 306 -27.95 16.35 -23.46
CA GLN A 306 -27.38 15.60 -24.60
C GLN A 306 -25.84 15.47 -24.53
N GLY A 307 -25.15 16.52 -24.03
CA GLY A 307 -23.70 16.52 -23.82
C GLY A 307 -23.26 15.47 -22.80
N ASN A 308 -23.88 15.46 -21.62
CA ASN A 308 -23.57 14.52 -20.56
C ASN A 308 -23.97 13.08 -20.95
N ILE A 309 -25.06 12.89 -21.70
CA ILE A 309 -25.42 11.56 -22.24
C ILE A 309 -24.35 11.06 -23.23
N LYS A 310 -23.82 11.95 -24.11
CA LYS A 310 -22.76 11.60 -25.03
C LYS A 310 -21.48 11.25 -24.25
N SER A 311 -21.09 12.08 -23.28
CA SER A 311 -19.94 11.83 -22.41
C SER A 311 -20.07 10.47 -21.68
N ALA A 312 -21.22 10.19 -21.07
CA ALA A 312 -21.47 8.93 -20.38
C ALA A 312 -21.43 7.68 -21.31
N LYS A 313 -21.78 7.84 -22.60
CA LYS A 313 -21.58 6.76 -23.58
C LYS A 313 -20.10 6.49 -23.85
N LEU A 314 -19.32 7.57 -24.05
CA LEU A 314 -17.85 7.45 -24.28
C LEU A 314 -17.16 6.88 -23.03
N GLU A 315 -17.64 7.21 -21.83
CA GLU A 315 -17.11 6.65 -20.58
C GLU A 315 -17.32 5.13 -20.49
N ILE A 316 -18.41 4.59 -21.01
CA ILE A 316 -18.62 3.13 -21.10
C ILE A 316 -17.59 2.50 -22.04
N GLU A 317 -17.37 3.10 -23.22
CA GLU A 317 -16.37 2.59 -24.19
C GLU A 317 -14.97 2.62 -23.59
N LYS A 318 -14.61 3.72 -22.89
CA LYS A 318 -13.36 3.88 -22.17
C LYS A 318 -13.21 2.79 -21.11
N SER A 319 -14.20 2.64 -20.22
CA SER A 319 -14.16 1.65 -19.12
C SER A 319 -14.10 0.20 -19.65
N LEU A 320 -14.70 -0.07 -20.82
CA LEU A 320 -14.57 -1.37 -21.48
C LEU A 320 -13.12 -1.63 -21.90
N LYS A 321 -12.45 -0.64 -22.51
CA LYS A 321 -11.04 -0.76 -22.90
C LYS A 321 -10.09 -0.86 -21.71
N GLU A 322 -10.35 -0.14 -20.64
CA GLU A 322 -9.59 -0.24 -19.40
C GLU A 322 -9.74 -1.62 -18.75
N LYS A 323 -10.94 -2.20 -18.78
CA LYS A 323 -11.17 -3.58 -18.34
C LYS A 323 -10.39 -4.59 -19.17
N GLU A 324 -10.47 -4.53 -20.52
CA GLU A 324 -9.70 -5.39 -21.43
C GLU A 324 -8.19 -5.27 -21.18
N TYR A 325 -7.69 -4.04 -20.99
CA TYR A 325 -6.30 -3.79 -20.65
C TYR A 325 -5.90 -4.45 -19.32
N THR A 326 -6.74 -4.33 -18.28
CA THR A 326 -6.47 -4.92 -16.96
C THR A 326 -6.43 -6.46 -17.04
N GLU A 327 -7.33 -7.07 -17.82
CA GLU A 327 -7.32 -8.52 -18.07
C GLU A 327 -6.03 -8.97 -18.78
N ASN A 328 -5.64 -8.29 -19.84
CA ASN A 328 -4.41 -8.60 -20.58
C ASN A 328 -3.15 -8.42 -19.72
N ARG A 329 -3.14 -7.36 -18.88
CA ARG A 329 -2.05 -7.11 -17.94
C ARG A 329 -1.93 -8.25 -16.94
N ALA A 330 -3.04 -8.69 -16.33
CA ALA A 330 -3.02 -9.78 -15.36
C ALA A 330 -2.49 -11.09 -15.96
N ASN A 331 -2.89 -11.43 -17.20
CA ASN A 331 -2.40 -12.60 -17.92
C ASN A 331 -0.88 -12.50 -18.18
N SER A 332 -0.40 -11.33 -18.56
CA SER A 332 1.03 -11.09 -18.76
C SER A 332 1.83 -11.18 -17.45
N GLU A 333 1.31 -10.57 -16.37
CA GLU A 333 1.90 -10.64 -15.02
C GLU A 333 1.99 -12.09 -14.54
N LEU A 334 0.94 -12.89 -14.73
CA LEU A 334 0.93 -14.30 -14.38
C LEU A 334 2.02 -15.10 -15.12
N TYR A 335 2.10 -14.93 -16.42
CA TYR A 335 3.11 -15.60 -17.22
C TYR A 335 4.53 -15.26 -16.75
N VAL A 336 4.80 -13.97 -16.51
CA VAL A 336 6.11 -13.51 -16.05
C VAL A 336 6.43 -14.04 -14.65
N ALA A 337 5.46 -13.96 -13.71
CA ALA A 337 5.66 -14.43 -12.33
C ALA A 337 5.90 -15.94 -12.27
N TYR A 338 5.12 -16.72 -13.03
CA TYR A 338 5.28 -18.16 -13.12
C TYR A 338 6.65 -18.53 -13.71
N SER A 339 7.04 -17.93 -14.83
CA SER A 339 8.33 -18.19 -15.48
C SER A 339 9.53 -17.79 -14.59
N ARG A 340 9.41 -16.69 -13.82
CA ARG A 340 10.45 -16.29 -12.85
C ARG A 340 10.58 -17.32 -11.74
N LEU A 341 9.48 -17.83 -11.21
CA LEU A 341 9.52 -18.85 -10.16
C LEU A 341 10.15 -20.15 -10.67
N GLU A 342 9.78 -20.61 -11.88
CA GLU A 342 10.42 -21.78 -12.51
C GLU A 342 11.93 -21.61 -12.62
N LYS A 343 12.39 -20.45 -13.11
CA LYS A 343 13.83 -20.18 -13.30
C LYS A 343 14.56 -20.03 -11.97
N ALA A 344 13.98 -19.38 -10.99
CA ALA A 344 14.57 -19.26 -9.64
C ALA A 344 14.70 -20.65 -8.98
N MET A 345 13.67 -21.51 -9.12
CA MET A 345 13.71 -22.87 -8.60
C MET A 345 14.72 -23.76 -9.34
N GLU A 346 14.79 -23.67 -10.68
CA GLU A 346 15.79 -24.38 -11.49
C GLU A 346 17.21 -24.03 -11.01
N LEU A 347 17.49 -22.75 -10.81
CA LEU A 347 18.78 -22.28 -10.29
C LEU A 347 19.04 -22.78 -8.86
N TYR A 348 18.06 -22.66 -7.97
CA TYR A 348 18.17 -23.14 -6.58
C TYR A 348 18.46 -24.66 -6.53
N GLN A 349 17.76 -25.46 -7.32
CA GLN A 349 17.94 -26.92 -7.38
C GLN A 349 19.25 -27.35 -8.06
N SER A 350 19.87 -26.48 -8.87
CA SER A 350 21.18 -26.74 -9.47
C SER A 350 22.35 -26.59 -8.49
N ALA A 351 22.12 -25.92 -7.34
CA ALA A 351 23.14 -25.79 -6.30
C ALA A 351 23.24 -27.08 -5.49
N ASP A 352 24.50 -27.50 -5.21
CA ASP A 352 24.75 -28.66 -4.36
C ASP A 352 24.36 -28.36 -2.89
N ASP A 353 23.53 -29.20 -2.27
CA ASP A 353 23.08 -29.06 -0.90
C ASP A 353 24.25 -29.01 0.13
N ASP A 354 25.39 -29.66 -0.19
CA ASP A 354 26.56 -29.65 0.66
C ASP A 354 27.53 -28.51 0.37
N LEU A 355 27.25 -27.69 -0.62
CA LEU A 355 28.14 -26.58 -1.06
C LEU A 355 28.46 -25.64 0.11
N GLU A 356 27.44 -25.17 0.82
CA GLU A 356 27.58 -24.26 1.96
C GLU A 356 28.39 -24.87 3.10
N LYS A 357 28.19 -26.14 3.44
CA LYS A 357 28.97 -26.86 4.46
C LYS A 357 30.44 -27.06 4.04
N ASN A 358 30.63 -27.43 2.78
CA ASN A 358 31.95 -27.65 2.22
C ASN A 358 32.77 -26.34 2.17
N PHE A 359 32.12 -25.22 1.79
CA PHE A 359 32.77 -23.91 1.78
C PHE A 359 33.16 -23.41 3.18
N ASN A 360 32.32 -23.63 4.20
CA ASN A 360 32.69 -23.29 5.58
C ASN A 360 33.92 -24.04 6.06
N ARG A 361 34.03 -25.35 5.75
CA ARG A 361 35.21 -26.16 6.06
C ARG A 361 36.44 -25.72 5.27
N LEU A 362 36.23 -25.36 4.00
CA LEU A 362 37.32 -24.87 3.13
C LEU A 362 37.94 -23.60 3.68
N LEU A 363 37.12 -22.64 4.13
CA LEU A 363 37.58 -21.37 4.69
C LEU A 363 38.51 -21.60 5.93
N GLU A 364 38.09 -22.50 6.83
CA GLU A 364 38.94 -22.87 7.98
C GLU A 364 40.25 -23.47 7.54
N GLY A 365 40.23 -24.39 6.57
CA GLY A 365 41.44 -24.99 5.99
C GLY A 365 42.33 -24.00 5.26
N VAL A 366 41.76 -23.06 4.53
CA VAL A 366 42.50 -21.99 3.84
C VAL A 366 43.20 -21.08 4.84
N ASN A 367 42.51 -20.65 5.91
CA ASN A 367 43.10 -19.85 6.98
C ASN A 367 44.28 -20.55 7.68
N GLU A 368 44.13 -21.84 7.96
CA GLU A 368 45.17 -22.64 8.61
C GLU A 368 46.41 -22.84 7.69
N ASN A 369 46.16 -23.20 6.40
CA ASN A 369 47.21 -23.36 5.42
C ASN A 369 47.98 -22.06 5.15
N PHE A 370 47.27 -20.94 5.11
CA PHE A 370 47.90 -19.64 4.95
C PHE A 370 48.74 -19.24 6.16
N ARG A 371 48.29 -19.50 7.40
CA ARG A 371 49.09 -19.32 8.62
C ARG A 371 50.36 -20.16 8.60
N LYS A 372 50.28 -21.40 8.09
CA LYS A 372 51.43 -22.32 7.93
C LYS A 372 52.32 -22.02 6.71
N ARG A 373 51.94 -21.06 5.88
CA ARG A 373 52.60 -20.71 4.61
C ARG A 373 52.59 -21.83 3.56
N ASN A 374 51.62 -22.71 3.61
CA ASN A 374 51.43 -23.77 2.63
C ASN A 374 50.77 -23.25 1.33
N ILE A 375 50.12 -22.08 1.39
CA ILE A 375 49.55 -21.38 0.24
C ILE A 375 50.10 -19.96 0.17
N SER A 376 50.17 -19.41 -1.04
CA SER A 376 50.63 -18.05 -1.29
C SER A 376 49.55 -17.04 -0.95
N MET A 377 49.92 -15.76 -0.84
CA MET A 377 49.00 -14.66 -0.65
C MET A 377 47.99 -14.53 -1.80
N LEU A 378 48.41 -14.84 -3.04
CA LEU A 378 47.51 -14.79 -4.20
C LEU A 378 46.44 -15.88 -4.10
N GLU A 379 46.86 -17.11 -3.82
CA GLU A 379 45.90 -18.22 -3.61
C GLU A 379 44.94 -17.95 -2.45
N PHE A 380 45.47 -17.39 -1.34
CA PHE A 380 44.62 -17.03 -0.20
C PHE A 380 43.53 -16.03 -0.59
N VAL A 381 43.88 -14.93 -1.28
CA VAL A 381 42.90 -13.91 -1.71
C VAL A 381 41.88 -14.51 -2.67
N ASP A 382 42.32 -15.32 -3.64
CA ASP A 382 41.46 -15.98 -4.63
C ASP A 382 40.43 -16.90 -3.96
N TYR A 383 40.87 -17.76 -3.04
CA TYR A 383 39.93 -18.61 -2.26
C TYR A 383 39.02 -17.83 -1.38
N TYR A 384 39.48 -16.72 -0.81
CA TYR A 384 38.67 -15.88 0.08
C TYR A 384 37.58 -15.14 -0.67
N GLU A 385 37.89 -14.56 -1.83
CA GLU A 385 36.92 -13.91 -2.70
C GLU A 385 35.90 -14.94 -3.26
N SER A 386 36.39 -16.10 -3.71
CA SER A 386 35.51 -17.18 -4.18
C SER A 386 34.53 -17.66 -3.09
N TYR A 387 35.00 -17.80 -1.83
CA TYR A 387 34.16 -18.16 -0.70
C TYR A 387 33.06 -17.12 -0.47
N LYS A 388 33.45 -15.84 -0.38
CA LYS A 388 32.51 -14.73 -0.18
C LYS A 388 31.45 -14.70 -1.26
N GLU A 389 31.90 -14.65 -2.52
CA GLU A 389 30.98 -14.56 -3.66
C GLU A 389 30.01 -15.71 -3.72
N THR A 390 30.50 -16.95 -3.55
CA THR A 390 29.61 -18.13 -3.56
C THR A 390 28.63 -18.12 -2.40
N SER A 391 29.06 -17.74 -1.18
CA SER A 391 28.16 -17.67 -0.02
C SER A 391 27.07 -16.62 -0.19
N LEU A 392 27.41 -15.45 -0.74
CA LEU A 392 26.45 -14.41 -1.05
C LEU A 392 25.48 -14.84 -2.17
N GLN A 393 25.98 -15.47 -3.23
CA GLN A 393 25.16 -16.00 -4.33
C GLN A 393 24.16 -17.05 -3.86
N LEU A 394 24.53 -17.92 -2.92
CA LEU A 394 23.61 -18.91 -2.35
C LEU A 394 22.44 -18.23 -1.63
N TYR A 395 22.72 -17.20 -0.84
CA TYR A 395 21.64 -16.45 -0.19
C TYR A 395 20.80 -15.62 -1.18
N GLU A 396 21.41 -15.03 -2.20
CA GLU A 396 20.69 -14.37 -3.30
C GLU A 396 19.75 -15.35 -4.02
N THR A 397 20.23 -16.53 -4.37
CA THR A 397 19.42 -17.56 -5.03
C THR A 397 18.21 -17.97 -4.18
N ARG A 398 18.39 -18.17 -2.87
CA ARG A 398 17.29 -18.46 -1.94
C ARG A 398 16.30 -17.29 -1.85
N LYS A 399 16.82 -16.07 -1.70
CA LYS A 399 16.02 -14.84 -1.70
C LYS A 399 15.15 -14.73 -2.95
N ASP A 400 15.73 -14.98 -4.11
CA ASP A 400 15.05 -14.88 -5.40
C ASP A 400 13.89 -15.87 -5.51
N VAL A 401 14.01 -17.09 -4.95
CA VAL A 401 12.89 -18.03 -4.88
C VAL A 401 11.77 -17.49 -4.00
N PHE A 402 12.08 -16.98 -2.79
CA PHE A 402 11.05 -16.41 -1.91
C PHE A 402 10.35 -15.20 -2.52
N LEU A 403 11.10 -14.30 -3.17
CA LEU A 403 10.53 -13.16 -3.87
C LEU A 403 9.66 -13.58 -5.07
N ALA A 404 10.08 -14.61 -5.81
CA ALA A 404 9.29 -15.14 -6.92
C ALA A 404 8.00 -15.81 -6.43
N MET A 405 8.04 -16.53 -5.32
CA MET A 405 6.84 -17.11 -4.67
C MET A 405 5.86 -16.02 -4.24
N GLU A 406 6.35 -14.95 -3.59
CA GLU A 406 5.49 -13.86 -3.16
C GLU A 406 4.93 -13.06 -4.34
N ASN A 407 5.73 -12.85 -5.37
CA ASN A 407 5.26 -12.23 -6.61
C ASN A 407 4.13 -13.04 -7.23
N LEU A 408 4.25 -14.39 -7.27
CA LEU A 408 3.16 -15.24 -7.77
C LEU A 408 1.91 -15.21 -6.87
N ASN A 409 2.06 -15.23 -5.54
CA ASN A 409 0.96 -15.02 -4.59
C ASN A 409 0.21 -13.72 -4.88
N THR A 410 0.97 -12.64 -5.06
CA THR A 410 0.44 -11.30 -5.34
C THR A 410 -0.27 -11.24 -6.68
N VAL A 411 0.33 -11.81 -7.72
CA VAL A 411 -0.24 -11.82 -9.08
C VAL A 411 -1.51 -12.65 -9.14
N VAL A 412 -1.58 -13.78 -8.45
CA VAL A 412 -2.80 -14.61 -8.39
C VAL A 412 -3.86 -14.03 -7.43
N GLY A 413 -3.44 -13.13 -6.52
CA GLY A 413 -4.33 -12.52 -5.52
C GLY A 413 -4.71 -13.47 -4.37
N ARG A 414 -3.94 -14.54 -4.18
CA ARG A 414 -4.12 -15.53 -3.10
C ARG A 414 -2.77 -16.07 -2.62
N ASN A 415 -2.68 -16.39 -1.33
CA ASN A 415 -1.52 -17.09 -0.78
C ASN A 415 -1.54 -18.56 -1.27
N ILE A 416 -0.78 -18.86 -2.32
CA ILE A 416 -0.51 -20.23 -2.79
C ILE A 416 0.60 -20.83 -1.94
N PHE A 417 1.62 -20.02 -1.63
CA PHE A 417 2.71 -20.35 -0.77
C PHE A 417 2.53 -19.64 0.58
N ASN A 418 2.70 -20.40 1.68
CA ASN A 418 2.69 -19.89 3.04
C ASN A 418 4.02 -20.27 3.71
N TYR A 419 4.76 -19.33 4.24
CA TYR A 419 6.07 -19.47 4.87
C TYR A 419 6.26 -18.53 6.05
#